data_c79dc4133a70202610d841fe650b135c
#
_entry.id   c79dc4133a70202610d841fe650b135c
#
_cell.length_a   1.000
_cell.length_b   1.000
_cell.length_c   1.000
_cell.angle_alpha   90.00
_cell.angle_beta   90.00
_cell.angle_gamma   90.00
#
_symmetry.space_group_name_H-M   'P 1'
#
loop_
_entity.id
_entity.type
_entity.pdbx_description
1 polymer ?
#
loop_
_entity_poly.entity_id
_entity_poly.type
_entity_poly.pdbx_seq_one_letter_code
_entity_poly.pdbx_strand_id
1 'polypeptide(L)'
;CFGGYSAEKKVYFSTDGGDNWANFSGTLPNIACHSIAIDASNTVYVGTDAGVFVRSELMDDWQPFYNYLPRTPVSELMVNNSAGRIIACTFGHGNFYSNLYSTCPENLNVTGSLLSSSFYEASSTITSTATATQGAGNNAALKAGDFVRLDPGFEVKNSSEMRAYINP
;
A
#
# COMPACT_ATOMS: atom_id res chain seq x y z
N CYS A 1 -16.58 8.63 -10.43
CA CYS A 1 -15.51 9.46 -11.03
C CYS A 1 -15.94 10.00 -12.40
N PHE A 2 -15.25 11.02 -12.87
CA PHE A 2 -15.56 11.67 -14.15
C PHE A 2 -14.40 11.53 -15.13
N GLY A 3 -14.68 10.96 -16.30
CA GLY A 3 -13.83 11.02 -17.48
C GLY A 3 -13.88 12.42 -18.07
N GLY A 4 -12.76 13.02 -18.36
CA GLY A 4 -12.65 14.34 -18.95
C GLY A 4 -11.54 15.17 -18.33
N TYR A 5 -11.30 16.34 -18.89
CA TYR A 5 -10.15 17.18 -18.57
C TYR A 5 -10.53 18.46 -17.80
N SER A 6 -11.65 18.42 -17.07
CA SER A 6 -12.06 19.52 -16.20
C SER A 6 -11.30 19.43 -14.87
N ALA A 7 -10.57 20.48 -14.52
CA ALA A 7 -9.88 20.57 -13.24
C ALA A 7 -10.87 20.48 -12.07
N GLU A 8 -10.42 19.91 -10.95
CA GLU A 8 -11.12 19.85 -9.66
C GLU A 8 -12.47 19.09 -9.66
N LYS A 9 -12.82 18.41 -10.75
CA LYS A 9 -14.10 17.70 -10.89
C LYS A 9 -13.88 16.26 -11.31
N LYS A 10 -13.14 15.48 -10.50
CA LYS A 10 -12.74 14.10 -10.83
C LYS A 10 -13.47 13.06 -10.01
N VAL A 11 -13.46 13.20 -8.71
CA VAL A 11 -14.04 12.25 -7.78
C VAL A 11 -14.98 12.95 -6.82
N TYR A 12 -16.12 12.33 -6.59
CA TYR A 12 -17.11 12.77 -5.61
C TYR A 12 -17.47 11.59 -4.70
N PHE A 13 -17.83 11.86 -3.47
CA PHE A 13 -18.34 10.86 -2.54
C PHE A 13 -19.66 11.33 -1.90
N SER A 14 -20.45 10.36 -1.48
CA SER A 14 -21.69 10.56 -0.75
C SER A 14 -21.68 9.74 0.52
N THR A 15 -22.25 10.26 1.60
CA THR A 15 -22.43 9.57 2.88
C THR A 15 -23.90 9.30 3.19
N ASP A 16 -24.80 9.65 2.30
CA ASP A 16 -26.26 9.59 2.47
C ASP A 16 -26.98 8.81 1.34
N GLY A 17 -26.29 7.85 0.77
CA GLY A 17 -26.86 6.99 -0.27
C GLY A 17 -26.97 7.64 -1.65
N GLY A 18 -26.33 8.78 -1.86
CA GLY A 18 -26.31 9.48 -3.15
C GLY A 18 -27.20 10.72 -3.22
N ASP A 19 -27.86 11.09 -2.11
CA ASP A 19 -28.71 12.30 -2.06
C ASP A 19 -27.85 13.58 -2.15
N ASN A 20 -26.69 13.60 -1.49
CA ASN A 20 -25.73 14.69 -1.56
C ASN A 20 -24.34 14.18 -1.92
N TRP A 21 -23.61 14.98 -2.69
CA TRP A 21 -22.27 14.65 -3.18
C TRP A 21 -21.27 15.73 -2.82
N ALA A 22 -20.19 15.35 -2.14
CA ALA A 22 -19.06 16.22 -1.84
C ALA A 22 -17.91 15.97 -2.83
N ASN A 23 -17.25 17.04 -3.25
CA ASN A 23 -16.06 16.94 -4.09
C ASN A 23 -14.89 16.31 -3.31
N PHE A 24 -14.34 15.25 -3.84
CA PHE A 24 -13.21 14.50 -3.27
C PHE A 24 -11.99 14.50 -4.18
N SER A 25 -11.97 15.37 -5.18
CA SER A 25 -10.91 15.39 -6.21
C SER A 25 -9.55 15.82 -5.69
N GLY A 26 -9.51 16.70 -4.67
CA GLY A 26 -8.24 17.18 -4.11
C GLY A 26 -7.25 17.64 -5.19
N THR A 27 -6.00 17.21 -5.06
CA THR A 27 -4.90 17.51 -5.99
C THR A 27 -4.77 16.53 -7.16
N LEU A 28 -5.77 15.69 -7.43
CA LEU A 28 -5.74 14.83 -8.63
C LEU A 28 -5.44 15.68 -9.87
N PRO A 29 -4.52 15.25 -10.73
CA PRO A 29 -4.19 15.98 -11.94
C PRO A 29 -5.39 16.09 -12.86
N ASN A 30 -5.37 17.11 -13.74
CA ASN A 30 -6.44 17.34 -14.71
C ASN A 30 -6.38 16.34 -15.88
N ILE A 31 -6.59 15.07 -15.57
CA ILE A 31 -6.64 13.94 -16.51
C ILE A 31 -7.94 13.16 -16.33
N ALA A 32 -8.31 12.37 -17.32
CA ALA A 32 -9.53 11.56 -17.22
C ALA A 32 -9.38 10.47 -16.16
N CYS A 33 -10.43 10.31 -15.34
CA CYS A 33 -10.61 9.19 -14.42
C CYS A 33 -11.58 8.19 -15.05
N HIS A 34 -11.18 6.92 -15.15
CA HIS A 34 -11.96 5.89 -15.84
C HIS A 34 -12.60 4.90 -14.88
N SER A 35 -11.95 4.63 -13.76
CA SER A 35 -12.42 3.63 -12.80
C SER A 35 -12.11 4.05 -11.38
N ILE A 36 -12.86 3.48 -10.44
CA ILE A 36 -12.66 3.68 -9.02
C ILE A 36 -12.86 2.32 -8.31
N ALA A 37 -12.03 2.03 -7.34
CA ALA A 37 -12.16 0.87 -6.47
C ALA A 37 -11.89 1.27 -5.02
N ILE A 38 -12.50 0.56 -4.08
CA ILE A 38 -12.35 0.81 -2.64
C ILE A 38 -12.05 -0.53 -1.99
N ASP A 39 -11.05 -0.57 -1.11
CA ASP A 39 -10.72 -1.77 -0.35
C ASP A 39 -11.45 -1.83 1.00
N ALA A 40 -11.26 -2.94 1.72
CA ALA A 40 -11.89 -3.15 3.02
C ALA A 40 -11.42 -2.17 4.11
N SER A 41 -10.32 -1.45 3.88
CA SER A 41 -9.79 -0.41 4.77
C SER A 41 -10.25 1.00 4.38
N ASN A 42 -11.26 1.12 3.51
CA ASN A 42 -11.75 2.38 2.93
C ASN A 42 -10.69 3.15 2.12
N THR A 43 -9.61 2.49 1.71
CA THR A 43 -8.65 3.10 0.79
C THR A 43 -9.23 3.17 -0.60
N VAL A 44 -9.21 4.35 -1.19
CA VAL A 44 -9.79 4.61 -2.51
C VAL A 44 -8.68 4.63 -3.57
N TYR A 45 -8.91 3.91 -4.65
CA TYR A 45 -8.03 3.87 -5.82
C TYR A 45 -8.76 4.41 -7.03
N VAL A 46 -8.08 5.23 -7.83
CA VAL A 46 -8.62 5.79 -9.07
C VAL A 46 -7.71 5.46 -10.23
N GLY A 47 -8.26 4.81 -11.25
CA GLY A 47 -7.61 4.54 -12.52
C GLY A 47 -7.78 5.73 -13.45
N THR A 48 -6.68 6.23 -13.98
CA THR A 48 -6.60 7.44 -14.80
C THR A 48 -5.82 7.22 -16.09
N ASP A 49 -5.73 8.23 -16.96
CA ASP A 49 -4.87 8.22 -18.14
C ASP A 49 -3.37 8.07 -17.81
N ALA A 50 -2.96 8.42 -16.59
CA ALA A 50 -1.55 8.39 -16.18
C ALA A 50 -1.25 7.33 -15.11
N GLY A 51 -2.07 6.29 -15.02
CA GLY A 51 -1.92 5.22 -14.04
C GLY A 51 -2.90 5.32 -12.88
N VAL A 52 -2.51 4.76 -11.74
CA VAL A 52 -3.36 4.67 -10.55
C VAL A 52 -2.97 5.73 -9.52
N PHE A 53 -3.96 6.32 -8.88
CA PHE A 53 -3.81 7.15 -7.70
C PHE A 53 -4.54 6.52 -6.52
N VAL A 54 -4.03 6.77 -5.33
CA VAL A 54 -4.58 6.23 -4.07
C VAL A 54 -4.81 7.35 -3.07
N ARG A 55 -5.85 7.19 -2.25
CA ARG A 55 -6.12 8.02 -1.08
C ARG A 55 -6.72 7.17 0.03
N SER A 56 -6.12 7.23 1.21
CA SER A 56 -6.64 6.64 2.44
C SER A 56 -7.09 7.73 3.41
N GLU A 57 -7.79 7.35 4.48
CA GLU A 57 -8.19 8.28 5.54
C GLU A 57 -7.01 8.93 6.27
N LEU A 58 -5.83 8.28 6.23
CA LEU A 58 -4.60 8.76 6.86
C LEU A 58 -3.76 9.67 5.94
N MET A 59 -4.21 9.88 4.70
CA MET A 59 -3.54 10.75 3.74
C MET A 59 -4.26 12.10 3.66
N ASP A 60 -3.50 13.19 3.63
CA ASP A 60 -4.05 14.52 3.42
C ASP A 60 -4.72 14.64 2.03
N ASP A 61 -4.12 13.98 1.01
CA ASP A 61 -4.62 14.05 -0.35
C ASP A 61 -4.17 12.84 -1.20
N TRP A 62 -4.52 12.85 -2.48
CA TRP A 62 -4.21 11.80 -3.44
C TRP A 62 -2.71 11.68 -3.68
N GLN A 63 -2.23 10.43 -3.73
CA GLN A 63 -0.84 10.10 -4.06
C GLN A 63 -0.78 9.17 -5.28
N PRO A 64 0.22 9.32 -6.15
CA PRO A 64 0.44 8.34 -7.20
C PRO A 64 0.74 6.94 -6.62
N PHE A 65 0.10 5.93 -7.19
CA PHE A 65 0.27 4.54 -6.77
C PHE A 65 0.90 3.71 -7.89
N TYR A 66 2.24 3.66 -7.90
CA TYR A 66 2.99 3.02 -8.99
C TYR A 66 3.62 1.68 -8.61
N ASN A 67 3.27 1.07 -7.48
CA ASN A 67 3.81 -0.21 -7.03
C ASN A 67 3.58 -1.29 -8.10
N TYR A 68 4.60 -1.52 -8.93
CA TYR A 68 4.55 -2.44 -10.08
C TYR A 68 3.42 -2.16 -11.09
N LEU A 69 2.75 -1.02 -11.00
CA LEU A 69 1.72 -0.59 -11.94
C LEU A 69 2.30 0.41 -12.94
N PRO A 70 1.98 0.27 -14.23
CA PRO A 70 2.50 1.17 -15.25
C PRO A 70 1.80 2.54 -15.22
N ARG A 71 2.50 3.55 -15.71
CA ARG A 71 1.94 4.90 -15.96
C ARG A 71 1.28 4.92 -17.33
N THR A 72 0.19 4.21 -17.48
CA THR A 72 -0.57 4.08 -18.73
C THR A 72 -2.07 4.19 -18.41
N PRO A 73 -2.92 4.49 -19.38
CA PRO A 73 -4.35 4.54 -19.16
C PRO A 73 -4.88 3.25 -18.53
N VAL A 74 -5.53 3.38 -17.38
CA VAL A 74 -6.14 2.30 -16.61
C VAL A 74 -7.64 2.37 -16.81
N SER A 75 -8.18 1.43 -17.57
CA SER A 75 -9.61 1.39 -17.91
C SER A 75 -10.48 0.83 -16.78
N GLU A 76 -9.92 -0.09 -15.98
CA GLU A 76 -10.66 -0.74 -14.89
C GLU A 76 -9.73 -1.09 -13.73
N LEU A 77 -10.27 -0.98 -12.53
CA LEU A 77 -9.63 -1.40 -11.28
C LEU A 77 -10.51 -2.42 -10.57
N MET A 78 -9.89 -3.49 -10.09
CA MET A 78 -10.54 -4.49 -9.26
C MET A 78 -9.74 -4.73 -7.98
N VAL A 79 -10.42 -4.71 -6.84
CA VAL A 79 -9.83 -5.03 -5.53
C VAL A 79 -10.20 -6.46 -5.14
N ASN A 80 -9.19 -7.23 -4.78
CA ASN A 80 -9.34 -8.53 -4.15
C ASN A 80 -8.84 -8.45 -2.71
N ASN A 81 -9.75 -8.17 -1.78
CA ASN A 81 -9.43 -8.03 -0.35
C ASN A 81 -8.86 -9.31 0.26
N SER A 82 -9.37 -10.48 -0.11
CA SER A 82 -8.90 -11.75 0.43
C SER A 82 -7.47 -12.09 -0.01
N ALA A 83 -7.07 -11.66 -1.19
CA ALA A 83 -5.71 -11.81 -1.69
C ALA A 83 -4.80 -10.61 -1.34
N GLY A 84 -5.33 -9.53 -0.75
CA GLY A 84 -4.61 -8.29 -0.48
C GLY A 84 -4.08 -7.61 -1.74
N ARG A 85 -4.83 -7.66 -2.86
CA ARG A 85 -4.35 -7.20 -4.16
C ARG A 85 -5.31 -6.28 -4.87
N ILE A 86 -4.75 -5.35 -5.64
CA ILE A 86 -5.45 -4.57 -6.66
C ILE A 86 -4.98 -5.00 -8.05
N ILE A 87 -5.91 -5.08 -8.97
CA ILE A 87 -5.68 -5.41 -10.37
C ILE A 87 -6.04 -4.18 -11.19
N ALA A 88 -5.13 -3.75 -12.05
CA ALA A 88 -5.31 -2.67 -13.01
C ALA A 88 -5.36 -3.23 -14.43
N CYS A 89 -6.50 -3.07 -15.08
CA CYS A 89 -6.68 -3.39 -16.49
C CYS A 89 -6.29 -2.15 -17.30
N THR A 90 -5.28 -2.28 -18.15
CA THR A 90 -4.71 -1.15 -18.88
C THR A 90 -5.09 -1.19 -20.36
N PHE A 91 -5.11 -0.01 -20.98
CA PHE A 91 -5.33 0.05 -22.41
C PHE A 91 -4.05 -0.35 -23.16
N GLY A 92 -4.11 -1.48 -23.85
CA GLY A 92 -3.06 -1.96 -24.77
C GLY A 92 -1.86 -2.66 -24.10
N HIS A 93 -1.76 -2.73 -22.76
CA HIS A 93 -0.63 -3.33 -22.06
C HIS A 93 -1.01 -4.54 -21.18
N GLY A 94 -2.28 -4.97 -21.20
CA GLY A 94 -2.78 -6.10 -20.41
C GLY A 94 -3.10 -5.72 -18.97
N ASN A 95 -3.10 -6.73 -18.09
CA ASN A 95 -3.48 -6.59 -16.70
C ASN A 95 -2.24 -6.63 -15.80
N PHE A 96 -2.19 -5.74 -14.86
CA PHE A 96 -1.15 -5.66 -13.83
C PHE A 96 -1.78 -5.84 -12.46
N TYR A 97 -1.01 -6.31 -11.50
CA TYR A 97 -1.44 -6.38 -10.12
C TYR A 97 -0.37 -5.82 -9.17
N SER A 98 -0.83 -5.29 -8.06
CA SER A 98 -0.01 -4.85 -6.94
C SER A 98 -0.65 -5.31 -5.64
N ASN A 99 0.13 -5.32 -4.56
CA ASN A 99 -0.46 -5.40 -3.22
C ASN A 99 -1.33 -4.16 -2.98
N LEU A 100 -2.37 -4.28 -2.16
CA LEU A 100 -3.14 -3.13 -1.71
C LEU A 100 -2.23 -2.15 -0.98
N TYR A 101 -2.60 -0.87 -1.01
CA TYR A 101 -1.94 0.13 -0.21
C TYR A 101 -2.06 -0.25 1.27
N SER A 102 -0.95 -0.27 1.95
CA SER A 102 -0.91 -0.40 3.40
C SER A 102 -0.06 0.73 3.95
N THR A 103 -0.53 1.38 4.97
CA THR A 103 0.32 2.29 5.74
C THR A 103 1.31 1.46 6.51
N CYS A 104 2.61 1.64 6.25
CA CYS A 104 3.60 1.13 7.18
C CYS A 104 3.37 1.82 8.53
N PRO A 105 3.24 1.09 9.63
CA PRO A 105 3.14 1.71 10.93
C PRO A 105 4.38 2.59 11.16
N GLU A 106 4.20 3.73 11.80
CA GLU A 106 5.33 4.60 12.13
C GLU A 106 6.33 3.87 13.02
N ASN A 107 5.80 3.18 14.04
CA ASN A 107 6.57 2.39 14.96
C ASN A 107 5.99 0.97 15.07
N LEU A 108 6.83 -0.03 14.95
CA LEU A 108 6.43 -1.42 15.01
C LEU A 108 7.19 -2.17 16.12
N ASN A 109 6.45 -2.81 17.03
CA ASN A 109 7.01 -3.73 18.01
C ASN A 109 6.84 -5.17 17.54
N VAL A 110 7.94 -5.86 17.30
CA VAL A 110 7.95 -7.25 16.87
C VAL A 110 8.34 -8.14 18.05
N THR A 111 7.41 -8.99 18.47
CA THR A 111 7.59 -9.89 19.62
C THR A 111 7.28 -11.33 19.24
N GLY A 112 7.72 -12.29 20.06
CA GLY A 112 7.45 -13.72 19.86
C GLY A 112 8.42 -14.38 18.90
N SER A 113 7.96 -15.39 18.14
CA SER A 113 8.79 -16.14 17.21
C SER A 113 8.64 -15.61 15.79
N LEU A 114 9.75 -15.26 15.17
CA LEU A 114 9.79 -14.96 13.74
C LEU A 114 9.79 -16.28 12.97
N LEU A 115 8.67 -16.58 12.33
CA LEU A 115 8.53 -17.75 11.47
C LEU A 115 9.03 -17.45 10.06
N SER A 116 9.28 -18.51 9.30
CA SER A 116 9.89 -18.47 7.95
C SER A 116 9.40 -17.35 7.05
N SER A 117 10.35 -16.62 6.44
CA SER A 117 10.12 -15.60 5.41
C SER A 117 9.25 -14.42 5.85
N SER A 118 9.33 -14.02 7.12
CA SER A 118 8.62 -12.86 7.63
C SER A 118 9.33 -11.57 7.23
N PHE A 119 8.57 -10.64 6.65
CA PHE A 119 9.02 -9.29 6.34
C PHE A 119 8.23 -8.28 7.15
N TYR A 120 8.93 -7.44 7.91
CA TYR A 120 8.35 -6.41 8.74
C TYR A 120 8.85 -5.05 8.28
N GLU A 121 7.95 -4.10 8.10
CA GLU A 121 8.28 -2.75 7.64
C GLU A 121 7.61 -1.71 8.53
N ALA A 122 8.34 -0.65 8.86
CA ALA A 122 7.84 0.54 9.55
C ALA A 122 8.40 1.80 8.89
N SER A 123 7.65 2.89 8.90
CA SER A 123 8.09 4.15 8.29
C SER A 123 9.17 4.87 9.12
N SER A 124 9.20 4.67 10.43
CA SER A 124 10.22 5.26 11.31
C SER A 124 10.99 4.17 12.04
N THR A 125 10.43 3.48 13.02
CA THR A 125 11.19 2.58 13.87
C THR A 125 10.63 1.17 13.99
N ILE A 126 11.51 0.18 14.08
CA ILE A 126 11.19 -1.18 14.51
C ILE A 126 11.93 -1.49 15.79
N THR A 127 11.20 -1.92 16.83
CA THR A 127 11.77 -2.49 18.05
C THR A 127 11.46 -3.97 18.11
N SER A 128 12.44 -4.82 18.38
CA SER A 128 12.23 -6.26 18.43
C SER A 128 12.85 -6.91 19.63
N THR A 129 12.03 -7.70 20.36
CA THR A 129 12.43 -8.68 21.35
C THR A 129 12.20 -10.11 20.86
N ALA A 130 11.96 -10.28 19.57
CA ALA A 130 11.58 -11.55 18.98
C ALA A 130 12.75 -12.54 18.90
N THR A 131 12.42 -13.82 18.90
CA THR A 131 13.36 -14.90 18.66
C THR A 131 13.21 -15.42 17.23
N ALA A 132 14.23 -15.27 16.41
CA ALA A 132 14.25 -15.91 15.10
C ALA A 132 14.64 -17.39 15.29
N THR A 133 13.63 -18.25 15.31
CA THR A 133 13.82 -19.70 15.39
C THR A 133 13.46 -20.37 14.09
N GLN A 134 14.43 -21.09 13.55
CA GLN A 134 14.21 -22.37 12.96
C GLN A 134 14.07 -22.60 11.49
N GLY A 135 14.95 -23.41 11.02
CA GLY A 135 14.93 -24.19 9.80
C GLY A 135 15.83 -23.59 8.72
N ALA A 136 16.59 -24.42 8.06
CA ALA A 136 17.40 -24.02 6.92
C ALA A 136 16.52 -23.32 5.88
N GLY A 137 16.83 -22.06 5.60
CA GLY A 137 16.08 -21.24 4.64
C GLY A 137 15.08 -20.24 5.24
N ASN A 138 14.99 -20.10 6.55
CA ASN A 138 14.17 -19.07 7.17
C ASN A 138 14.89 -17.73 7.21
N ASN A 139 14.43 -16.79 6.39
CA ASN A 139 14.95 -15.44 6.33
C ASN A 139 13.89 -14.47 6.86
N ALA A 140 14.18 -13.78 7.94
CA ALA A 140 13.37 -12.67 8.41
C ALA A 140 14.05 -11.35 8.05
N ALA A 141 13.27 -10.35 7.68
CA ALA A 141 13.79 -9.03 7.40
C ALA A 141 12.99 -7.96 8.16
N LEU A 142 13.72 -7.02 8.76
CA LEU A 142 13.18 -5.84 9.42
C LEU A 142 13.67 -4.62 8.64
N LYS A 143 12.74 -3.80 8.14
CA LYS A 143 13.04 -2.59 7.39
C LYS A 143 12.38 -1.39 8.07
N ALA A 144 13.16 -0.40 8.44
CA ALA A 144 12.69 0.83 9.05
C ALA A 144 13.18 2.06 8.29
N GLY A 145 12.47 3.19 8.44
CA GLY A 145 12.90 4.47 7.89
C GLY A 145 14.08 5.05 8.66
N ASP A 146 13.99 5.08 9.98
CA ASP A 146 14.99 5.74 10.84
C ASP A 146 15.95 4.76 11.51
N PHE A 147 15.43 3.77 12.24
CA PHE A 147 16.29 2.76 12.88
C PHE A 147 15.57 1.46 13.22
N VAL A 148 16.35 0.38 13.34
CA VAL A 148 15.94 -0.90 13.89
C VAL A 148 16.65 -1.12 15.21
N ARG A 149 15.89 -1.29 16.28
CA ARG A 149 16.38 -1.59 17.62
C ARG A 149 16.12 -3.04 18.00
N LEU A 150 17.16 -3.73 18.40
CA LEU A 150 17.09 -5.09 18.92
C LEU A 150 17.26 -5.02 20.43
N ASP A 151 16.18 -5.24 21.17
CA ASP A 151 16.16 -5.16 22.63
C ASP A 151 16.68 -6.47 23.28
N PRO A 152 17.04 -6.43 24.57
CA PRO A 152 17.44 -7.65 25.31
C PRO A 152 16.36 -8.74 25.19
N GLY A 153 16.80 -9.95 24.84
CA GLY A 153 15.91 -11.09 24.56
C GLY A 153 15.77 -11.38 23.06
N PHE A 154 16.24 -10.51 22.18
CA PHE A 154 16.31 -10.81 20.76
C PHE A 154 17.40 -11.89 20.51
N GLU A 155 17.03 -12.96 19.82
CA GLU A 155 17.93 -14.07 19.51
C GLU A 155 17.75 -14.58 18.09
N VAL A 156 18.85 -14.94 17.43
CA VAL A 156 18.84 -15.67 16.15
C VAL A 156 19.44 -17.04 16.39
N LYS A 157 18.62 -18.10 16.25
CA LYS A 157 19.01 -19.47 16.55
C LYS A 157 19.11 -20.33 15.29
N ASN A 158 20.08 -21.28 15.31
CA ASN A 158 20.13 -22.44 14.42
C ASN A 158 19.96 -22.17 12.92
N SER A 159 20.99 -21.70 12.25
CA SER A 159 21.01 -21.52 10.78
C SER A 159 19.92 -20.59 10.21
N SER A 160 19.29 -19.79 11.07
CA SER A 160 18.38 -18.73 10.64
C SER A 160 19.19 -17.51 10.22
N GLU A 161 18.74 -16.82 9.21
CA GLU A 161 19.29 -15.54 8.77
C GLU A 161 18.28 -14.44 9.08
N MET A 162 18.75 -13.33 9.62
CA MET A 162 17.97 -12.13 9.77
C MET A 162 18.69 -10.94 9.13
N ARG A 163 17.95 -10.12 8.43
CA ARG A 163 18.44 -8.89 7.85
C ARG A 163 17.70 -7.71 8.46
N ALA A 164 18.45 -6.74 8.97
CA ALA A 164 17.91 -5.45 9.39
C ALA A 164 18.55 -4.37 8.54
N TYR A 165 17.76 -3.49 7.98
CA TYR A 165 18.25 -2.38 7.15
C TYR A 165 17.40 -1.14 7.29
N ILE A 166 18.01 0.00 7.07
CA ILE A 166 17.39 1.31 7.05
C ILE A 166 17.26 1.73 5.59
N ASN A 167 16.10 2.22 5.23
CA ASN A 167 15.84 2.78 3.91
C ASN A 167 15.40 4.22 4.12
N PRO A 168 16.35 5.19 3.96
CA PRO A 168 16.07 6.60 4.13
C PRO A 168 15.11 7.13 3.07
#